data_b19d3c6651222d304322041c7c52295a
#
_entry.id   b19d3c6651222d304322041c7c52295a
#
_cell.length_a   1.000
_cell.length_b   1.000
_cell.length_c   1.000
_cell.angle_alpha   90.00
_cell.angle_beta   90.00
_cell.angle_gamma   90.00
#
_symmetry.space_group_name_H-M   'P 1'
#
loop_
_entity.id
_entity.type
_entity.pdbx_description
1 polymer ?
#
loop_
_entity_poly.entity_id
_entity_poly.type
_entity_poly.pdbx_seq_one_letter_code
_entity_poly.pdbx_strand_id
1 'polypeptide(L)'
;MPEETFEFTASRWTRGNLLFPVRIEVSRERVARIKPRLVGANEESIPISKVASVNITTGLIWAEIRIDSSGGSNPILSHGHRKADARRIRDLIEGFQTGR
;
A
#
# COMPACT_ATOMS: atom_id res chain seq x y z
N MET A 1 -11.89 -7.43 -19.58
CA MET A 1 -11.21 -6.14 -19.41
C MET A 1 -10.13 -6.26 -18.36
N PRO A 2 -8.95 -5.72 -18.64
CA PRO A 2 -7.93 -5.72 -17.60
C PRO A 2 -8.41 -4.91 -16.41
N GLU A 3 -8.07 -5.39 -15.25
CA GLU A 3 -8.42 -4.74 -14.01
C GLU A 3 -7.60 -3.48 -13.83
N GLU A 4 -8.24 -2.40 -13.41
CA GLU A 4 -7.55 -1.15 -13.15
C GLU A 4 -6.74 -1.26 -11.86
N THR A 5 -5.48 -0.91 -11.94
CA THR A 5 -4.55 -0.94 -10.80
C THR A 5 -3.99 0.46 -10.58
N PHE A 6 -4.06 0.92 -9.35
CA PHE A 6 -3.50 2.21 -8.95
C PHE A 6 -2.19 1.97 -8.22
N GLU A 7 -1.13 2.65 -8.64
CA GLU A 7 0.20 2.48 -8.08
C GLU A 7 0.65 3.73 -7.33
N PHE A 8 1.25 3.53 -6.17
CA PHE A 8 1.75 4.61 -5.34
C PHE A 8 3.16 4.26 -4.88
N THR A 9 4.15 4.97 -5.40
CA THR A 9 5.56 4.71 -5.09
C THR A 9 6.03 5.63 -3.99
N ALA A 10 6.75 5.08 -3.00
CA ALA A 10 7.32 5.85 -1.91
C ALA A 10 8.43 6.78 -2.42
N SER A 11 8.70 7.83 -1.67
CA SER A 11 9.77 8.76 -2.01
C SER A 11 11.13 8.11 -1.84
N ARG A 12 12.03 8.32 -2.80
CA ARG A 12 13.41 7.83 -2.73
C ARG A 12 14.19 8.46 -1.59
N TRP A 13 13.73 9.61 -1.10
CA TRP A 13 14.42 10.32 -0.02
C TRP A 13 14.07 9.80 1.36
N THR A 14 13.28 8.75 1.45
CA THR A 14 12.94 8.12 2.72
C THR A 14 13.84 6.91 2.94
N ARG A 15 14.02 6.57 4.22
CA ARG A 15 14.90 5.49 4.62
C ARG A 15 14.48 4.16 3.99
N GLY A 16 15.43 3.49 3.36
CA GLY A 16 15.18 2.20 2.72
C GLY A 16 14.62 2.31 1.31
N ASN A 17 14.35 3.51 0.82
CA ASN A 17 13.72 3.70 -0.50
C ASN A 17 14.61 4.39 -1.53
N LEU A 18 15.89 4.58 -1.21
CA LEU A 18 16.79 5.34 -2.10
C LEU A 18 16.97 4.68 -3.45
N LEU A 19 17.32 3.40 -3.48
CA LEU A 19 17.57 2.67 -4.73
C LEU A 19 16.34 1.93 -5.24
N PHE A 20 15.60 1.31 -4.32
CA PHE A 20 14.46 0.46 -4.66
C PHE A 20 13.25 0.89 -3.83
N PRO A 21 12.60 2.00 -4.20
CA PRO A 21 11.47 2.48 -3.41
C PRO A 21 10.32 1.47 -3.42
N VAL A 22 9.71 1.30 -2.25
CA VAL A 22 8.54 0.44 -2.10
C VAL A 22 7.36 1.07 -2.82
N ARG A 23 6.49 0.24 -3.39
CA ARG A 23 5.24 0.75 -3.96
C ARG A 23 4.05 -0.03 -3.44
N ILE A 24 2.92 0.65 -3.37
CA ILE A 24 1.63 0.05 -3.03
C ILE A 24 0.80 0.02 -4.31
N GLU A 25 0.23 -1.14 -4.61
CA GLU A 25 -0.70 -1.28 -5.73
C GLU A 25 -2.06 -1.64 -5.19
N VAL A 26 -3.09 -0.93 -5.63
CA VAL A 26 -4.46 -1.15 -5.18
C VAL A 26 -5.33 -1.44 -6.39
N SER A 27 -6.09 -2.53 -6.31
CA SER A 27 -7.09 -2.89 -7.32
C SER A 27 -8.36 -3.31 -6.61
N ARG A 28 -9.41 -3.61 -7.37
CA ARG A 28 -10.65 -4.08 -6.79
C ARG A 28 -10.49 -5.39 -6.03
N GLU A 29 -9.50 -6.20 -6.40
CA GLU A 29 -9.32 -7.53 -5.82
C GLU A 29 -8.38 -7.53 -4.63
N ARG A 30 -7.33 -6.71 -4.67
CA ARG A 30 -6.31 -6.77 -3.64
C ARG A 30 -5.54 -5.47 -3.49
N VAL A 31 -4.92 -5.33 -2.34
CA VAL A 31 -3.88 -4.33 -2.10
C VAL A 31 -2.56 -5.09 -1.93
N ALA A 32 -1.51 -4.60 -2.56
CA ALA A 32 -0.20 -5.25 -2.53
C ALA A 32 0.90 -4.26 -2.21
N ARG A 33 1.90 -4.72 -1.48
CA ARG A 33 3.14 -3.98 -1.23
C ARG A 33 4.25 -4.69 -1.98
N ILE A 34 4.93 -3.97 -2.84
CA ILE A 34 6.01 -4.52 -3.65
C ILE A 34 7.30 -3.79 -3.32
N LYS A 35 8.28 -4.52 -2.83
CA LYS A 35 9.62 -3.99 -2.55
C LYS A 35 10.59 -4.57 -3.55
N PRO A 36 10.96 -3.80 -4.60
CA PRO A 36 11.93 -4.28 -5.58
C PRO A 36 13.29 -4.51 -4.93
N ARG A 37 14.04 -5.44 -5.48
CA ARG A 37 15.42 -5.75 -5.08
C ARG A 37 16.28 -5.79 -6.33
N LEU A 38 17.60 -5.88 -6.14
CA LEU A 38 18.52 -6.03 -7.27
C LEU A 38 18.13 -7.24 -8.13
N VAL A 39 17.72 -8.33 -7.49
CA VAL A 39 17.21 -9.52 -8.18
C VAL A 39 15.83 -9.80 -7.60
N GLY A 40 14.80 -9.71 -8.45
CA GLY A 40 13.43 -9.99 -8.05
C GLY A 40 12.81 -8.90 -7.18
N ALA A 41 11.82 -9.30 -6.40
CA ALA A 41 11.07 -8.39 -5.54
C ALA A 41 10.41 -9.17 -4.40
N ASN A 42 10.17 -8.48 -3.28
CA ASN A 42 9.29 -8.99 -2.23
C ASN A 42 7.90 -8.44 -2.48
N GLU A 43 6.91 -9.30 -2.43
CA GLU A 43 5.53 -8.89 -2.62
C GLU A 43 4.66 -9.46 -1.50
N GLU A 44 3.85 -8.59 -0.91
CA GLU A 44 2.87 -8.96 0.09
C GLU A 44 1.52 -8.45 -0.39
N SER A 45 0.47 -9.25 -0.26
CA SER A 45 -0.85 -8.79 -0.69
C SER A 45 -1.93 -9.26 0.26
N ILE A 46 -3.01 -8.46 0.33
CA ILE A 46 -4.20 -8.78 1.10
C ILE A 46 -5.39 -8.57 0.18
N PRO A 47 -6.26 -9.59 0.03
CA PRO A 47 -7.51 -9.38 -0.73
C PRO A 47 -8.32 -8.24 -0.13
N ILE A 48 -8.93 -7.43 -0.96
CA ILE A 48 -9.72 -6.28 -0.48
C ILE A 48 -10.79 -6.73 0.52
N SER A 49 -11.44 -7.86 0.27
CA SER A 49 -12.47 -8.39 1.17
C SER A 49 -11.93 -8.80 2.54
N LYS A 50 -10.62 -8.97 2.67
CA LYS A 50 -9.97 -9.37 3.91
C LYS A 50 -9.29 -8.22 4.64
N VAL A 51 -9.32 -7.01 4.11
CA VAL A 51 -8.73 -5.86 4.78
C VAL A 51 -9.62 -5.49 5.97
N ALA A 52 -9.04 -5.52 7.17
CA ALA A 52 -9.75 -5.17 8.39
C ALA A 52 -9.66 -3.69 8.70
N SER A 53 -8.49 -3.10 8.48
CA SER A 53 -8.30 -1.67 8.75
C SER A 53 -7.14 -1.12 7.95
N VAL A 54 -7.20 0.18 7.68
CA VAL A 54 -6.11 0.93 7.06
C VAL A 54 -5.78 2.07 8.02
N ASN A 55 -4.57 2.05 8.55
CA ASN A 55 -4.10 3.05 9.50
C ASN A 55 -3.01 3.90 8.87
N ILE A 56 -3.15 5.21 8.96
CA ILE A 56 -2.19 6.15 8.41
C ILE A 56 -1.59 6.95 9.56
N THR A 57 -0.26 6.93 9.65
CA THR A 57 0.47 7.75 10.60
C THR A 57 1.23 8.81 9.81
N THR A 58 0.90 10.07 10.04
CA THR A 58 1.55 11.17 9.31
C THR A 58 2.65 11.78 10.16
N GLY A 59 3.83 11.95 9.55
CA GLY A 59 4.91 12.73 10.13
C GLY A 59 4.88 14.15 9.58
N LEU A 60 6.03 14.81 9.65
CA LEU A 60 6.14 16.19 9.13
C LEU A 60 5.94 16.25 7.63
N ILE A 61 6.54 15.31 6.89
CA ILE A 61 6.55 15.33 5.43
C ILE A 61 5.91 14.07 4.86
N TRP A 62 6.21 12.92 5.43
CA TRP A 62 5.82 11.63 4.88
C TRP A 62 4.80 10.91 5.75
N ALA A 63 4.17 9.91 5.17
CA ALA A 63 3.19 9.10 5.88
C ALA A 63 3.61 7.63 5.85
N GLU A 64 3.20 6.92 6.90
CA GLU A 64 3.34 5.48 7.02
C GLU A 64 1.95 4.87 6.96
N ILE A 65 1.83 3.75 6.27
CA ILE A 65 0.57 3.04 6.09
C ILE A 65 0.69 1.66 6.70
N ARG A 66 -0.33 1.29 7.48
CA ARG A 66 -0.45 -0.07 8.00
C ARG A 66 -1.81 -0.63 7.58
N ILE A 67 -1.81 -1.77 6.91
CA ILE A 67 -3.02 -2.42 6.44
C ILE A 67 -3.13 -3.76 7.14
N ASP A 68 -4.15 -3.93 7.96
CA ASP A 68 -4.39 -5.14 8.73
C ASP A 68 -5.38 -6.05 8.03
N SER A 69 -5.14 -7.36 8.12
CA SER A 69 -6.00 -8.38 7.54
C SER A 69 -6.87 -9.02 8.62
N SER A 70 -8.12 -9.31 8.26
CA SER A 70 -9.02 -10.05 9.15
C SER A 70 -8.74 -11.55 9.13
N GLY A 71 -7.95 -12.03 8.18
CA GLY A 71 -7.69 -13.47 8.01
C GLY A 71 -6.46 -13.99 8.73
N GLY A 72 -5.83 -13.22 9.61
CA GLY A 72 -4.65 -13.65 10.34
C GLY A 72 -3.34 -13.52 9.58
N SER A 73 -3.36 -12.96 8.38
CA SER A 73 -2.12 -12.67 7.65
C SER A 73 -1.36 -11.52 8.32
N ASN A 74 -0.07 -11.47 8.07
CA ASN A 74 0.75 -10.36 8.56
C ASN A 74 0.28 -9.04 7.97
N PRO A 75 0.31 -7.96 8.74
CA PRO A 75 -0.07 -6.65 8.21
C PRO A 75 0.93 -6.18 7.16
N ILE A 76 0.43 -5.37 6.24
CA ILE A 76 1.27 -4.67 5.30
C ILE A 76 1.71 -3.37 5.94
N LEU A 77 3.01 -3.15 6.01
CA LEU A 77 3.61 -1.93 6.54
C LEU A 77 4.41 -1.27 5.44
N SER A 78 4.14 -0.01 5.18
CA SER A 78 4.87 0.74 4.15
C SER A 78 5.06 2.18 4.60
N HIS A 79 6.23 2.74 4.36
CA HIS A 79 6.54 4.10 4.81
C HIS A 79 7.14 4.92 3.67
N GLY A 80 7.23 6.22 3.91
CA GLY A 80 7.83 7.13 2.94
C GLY A 80 6.87 7.59 1.86
N HIS A 81 5.58 7.43 2.05
CA HIS A 81 4.58 7.86 1.10
C HIS A 81 4.20 9.32 1.31
N ARG A 82 3.78 9.98 0.25
CA ARG A 82 3.19 11.31 0.37
C ARG A 82 1.88 11.18 1.14
N LYS A 83 1.58 12.18 1.97
CA LYS A 83 0.35 12.16 2.77
C LYS A 83 -0.90 12.04 1.90
N ALA A 84 -0.93 12.75 0.77
CA ALA A 84 -2.06 12.66 -0.16
C ALA A 84 -2.19 11.25 -0.75
N ASP A 85 -1.07 10.61 -1.07
CA ASP A 85 -1.08 9.25 -1.59
C ASP A 85 -1.59 8.25 -0.54
N ALA A 86 -1.18 8.42 0.71
CA ALA A 86 -1.65 7.54 1.78
C ALA A 86 -3.16 7.63 1.94
N ARG A 87 -3.71 8.84 1.92
CA ARG A 87 -5.15 9.04 2.01
C ARG A 87 -5.86 8.45 0.81
N ARG A 88 -5.29 8.61 -0.37
CA ARG A 88 -5.87 8.06 -1.58
C ARG A 88 -5.91 6.53 -1.55
N ILE A 89 -4.85 5.90 -1.06
CA ILE A 89 -4.81 4.45 -0.89
C ILE A 89 -5.95 4.00 0.03
N ARG A 90 -6.11 4.67 1.17
CA ARG A 90 -7.19 4.35 2.10
C ARG A 90 -8.55 4.51 1.42
N ASP A 91 -8.76 5.61 0.72
CA ASP A 91 -10.04 5.91 0.09
C ASP A 91 -10.37 4.89 -1.01
N LEU A 92 -9.37 4.47 -1.78
CA LEU A 92 -9.56 3.45 -2.80
C LEU A 92 -9.96 2.11 -2.18
N ILE A 93 -9.26 1.70 -1.11
CA ILE A 93 -9.58 0.44 -0.45
C ILE A 93 -10.98 0.48 0.10
N GLU A 94 -11.34 1.55 0.81
CA GLU A 94 -12.68 1.69 1.37
C GLU A 94 -13.75 1.72 0.29
N GLY A 95 -13.46 2.40 -0.81
CA GLY A 95 -14.38 2.44 -1.94
C GLY A 95 -14.59 1.07 -2.56
N PHE A 96 -13.54 0.31 -2.76
CA PHE A 96 -13.65 -1.04 -3.30
C PHE A 96 -14.38 -1.98 -2.34
N GLN A 97 -14.19 -1.81 -1.04
CA GLN A 97 -14.91 -2.61 -0.04
C GLN A 97 -16.41 -2.35 -0.06
N THR A 98 -16.82 -1.15 -0.41
CA THR A 98 -18.24 -0.82 -0.49
C THR A 98 -18.85 -1.11 -1.87
N GLY A 99 -18.08 -1.69 -2.78
CA GLY A 99 -18.57 -2.06 -4.10
C GLY A 99 -18.67 -0.92 -5.10
N ARG A 100 -17.95 0.17 -4.88
CA ARG A 100 -17.97 1.34 -5.76
C ARG A 100 -16.81 1.40 -6.71
#